data_e5320760bef07076a27b9e43bc2c1c2f
#
_entry.id   e5320760bef07076a27b9e43bc2c1c2f
#
_cell.length_a   1.000
_cell.length_b   1.000
_cell.length_c   1.000
_cell.angle_alpha   90.00
_cell.angle_beta   90.00
_cell.angle_gamma   90.00
#
_symmetry.space_group_name_H-M   'P 1'
#
loop_
_entity.id
_entity.type
_entity.pdbx_description
1 polymer ?
#
loop_
_entity_poly.entity_id
_entity_poly.type
_entity_poly.pdbx_seq_one_letter_code
_entity_poly.pdbx_strand_id
1 'polypeptide(L)'
;MTLAQLFDLAFGNIGRFFKEIAFKKEERGKLSYGLVGTLILVLTYGLIMLFSASYSTGYYRFKGDIYHFIRPQVILAVVGLGLMYLISNINYRSLRHMNWYLYILTLLLLVWALFSEPYNGCYRWVYMFGTTLQPSELAKFSAILGLACFADRYYEKRGTLLYGIVLPVLPLLPVVVLLYKEPHNSAIMLILLIAGSMILCGGVGRFWCIPAAGAAVFVIYKMLTGQDNYVQQRLGAWNGDEGDILYQTQQSLYSIASGGLTGLGIGNSRQKHLWLPEASNDFIFSVLCEELGFIGAVICMGLFAALIIQGVIIALNSPDYFGTMLGIGIMSQIAWQAMIHIAVVTNVAPNTGISLPFFSSGGTSLLILLCEMGIILSISRAGNAQNAARSKRSHEELARRMNPQRRTHKALHSN
;
A
#
# COMPACT_ATOMS: atom_id res chain seq x y z
N MET A 1 24.98 19.92 17.39
CA MET A 1 25.01 18.49 17.61
C MET A 1 26.41 17.98 17.27
N THR A 2 27.12 17.39 18.21
CA THR A 2 28.49 16.87 17.97
C THR A 2 28.41 15.54 17.21
N LEU A 3 29.50 15.19 16.48
CA LEU A 3 29.57 13.91 15.72
C LEU A 3 29.28 12.70 16.62
N ALA A 4 29.71 12.73 17.89
CA ALA A 4 29.43 11.71 18.90
C ALA A 4 27.93 11.60 19.22
N GLN A 5 27.19 12.72 19.30
CA GLN A 5 25.73 12.71 19.51
C GLN A 5 24.97 12.16 18.28
N LEU A 6 25.46 12.41 17.06
CA LEU A 6 24.93 11.80 15.84
C LEU A 6 25.18 10.30 15.80
N PHE A 7 26.37 9.86 16.24
CA PHE A 7 26.75 8.45 16.29
C PHE A 7 25.91 7.68 17.32
N ASP A 8 25.74 8.23 18.53
CA ASP A 8 24.87 7.63 19.56
C ASP A 8 23.39 7.62 19.15
N LEU A 9 22.92 8.62 18.44
CA LEU A 9 21.55 8.64 17.91
C LEU A 9 21.36 7.59 16.82
N ALA A 10 22.35 7.42 15.96
CA ALA A 10 22.34 6.41 14.91
C ALA A 10 22.42 4.98 15.50
N PHE A 11 23.50 4.64 16.18
CA PHE A 11 23.70 3.28 16.71
C PHE A 11 22.75 2.94 17.85
N GLY A 12 22.34 3.90 18.67
CA GLY A 12 21.36 3.71 19.73
C GLY A 12 19.98 3.30 19.18
N ASN A 13 19.55 3.85 18.06
CA ASN A 13 18.29 3.46 17.43
C ASN A 13 18.35 2.06 16.82
N ILE A 14 19.46 1.68 16.18
CA ILE A 14 19.68 0.33 15.67
C ILE A 14 19.68 -0.68 16.83
N GLY A 15 20.37 -0.39 17.93
CA GLY A 15 20.37 -1.22 19.12
C GLY A 15 18.97 -1.39 19.73
N ARG A 16 18.16 -0.33 19.78
CA ARG A 16 16.77 -0.39 20.24
C ARG A 16 15.89 -1.21 19.29
N PHE A 17 16.08 -1.07 17.97
CA PHE A 17 15.41 -1.90 16.98
C PHE A 17 15.63 -3.38 17.25
N PHE A 18 16.88 -3.83 17.38
CA PHE A 18 17.17 -5.25 17.64
C PHE A 18 16.65 -5.73 19.00
N LYS A 19 16.59 -4.85 20.00
CA LYS A 19 16.06 -5.19 21.32
C LYS A 19 14.53 -5.36 21.30
N GLU A 20 13.83 -4.60 20.47
CA GLU A 20 12.38 -4.60 20.36
C GLU A 20 11.84 -5.43 19.18
N ILE A 21 12.72 -6.01 18.35
CA ILE A 21 12.33 -6.75 17.14
C ILE A 21 11.47 -7.97 17.45
N ALA A 22 11.73 -8.64 18.56
CA ALA A 22 10.98 -9.82 18.97
C ALA A 22 9.78 -9.43 19.84
N PHE A 23 8.64 -10.03 19.58
CA PHE A 23 7.52 -9.95 20.50
C PHE A 23 7.89 -10.58 21.84
N LYS A 24 7.53 -9.93 22.93
CA LYS A 24 7.48 -10.58 24.24
C LYS A 24 6.44 -11.70 24.18
N LYS A 25 6.73 -12.85 24.83
CA LYS A 25 5.86 -14.04 24.81
C LYS A 25 4.38 -13.72 25.11
N GLU A 26 4.12 -12.76 25.97
CA GLU A 26 2.78 -12.31 26.38
C GLU A 26 2.08 -11.42 25.34
N GLU A 27 2.85 -10.77 24.46
CA GLU A 27 2.35 -9.86 23.41
C GLU A 27 2.11 -10.56 22.07
N ARG A 28 2.46 -11.85 21.96
CA ARG A 28 2.33 -12.66 20.74
C ARG A 28 0.99 -13.39 20.69
N GLY A 29 -0.02 -12.76 20.11
CA GLY A 29 -1.33 -13.36 19.86
C GLY A 29 -1.39 -14.24 18.60
N LYS A 30 -2.58 -14.75 18.32
CA LYS A 30 -2.87 -15.53 17.10
C LYS A 30 -2.90 -14.63 15.87
N LEU A 31 -2.52 -15.19 14.72
CA LEU A 31 -2.66 -14.54 13.40
C LEU A 31 -4.14 -14.37 13.04
N SER A 32 -4.44 -13.33 12.27
CA SER A 32 -5.74 -13.21 11.60
C SER A 32 -5.76 -14.10 10.35
N TYR A 33 -6.27 -15.33 10.51
CA TYR A 33 -6.37 -16.27 9.38
C TYR A 33 -7.33 -15.79 8.29
N GLY A 34 -8.36 -15.00 8.66
CA GLY A 34 -9.28 -14.38 7.69
C GLY A 34 -8.55 -13.47 6.70
N LEU A 35 -7.71 -12.56 7.21
CA LEU A 35 -6.91 -11.67 6.37
C LEU A 35 -5.95 -12.45 5.45
N VAL A 36 -5.27 -13.47 5.99
CA VAL A 36 -4.36 -14.32 5.21
C VAL A 36 -5.12 -15.05 4.10
N GLY A 37 -6.28 -15.64 4.40
CA GLY A 37 -7.12 -16.32 3.41
C GLY A 37 -7.59 -15.39 2.29
N THR A 38 -8.09 -14.19 2.66
CA THR A 38 -8.52 -13.19 1.68
C THR A 38 -7.34 -12.72 0.81
N LEU A 39 -6.16 -12.50 1.40
CA LEU A 39 -4.97 -12.09 0.66
C LEU A 39 -4.52 -13.18 -0.33
N ILE A 40 -4.53 -14.45 0.08
CA ILE A 40 -4.19 -15.58 -0.82
C ILE A 40 -5.17 -15.65 -1.97
N LEU A 41 -6.48 -15.44 -1.74
CA LEU A 41 -7.48 -15.40 -2.80
C LEU A 41 -7.23 -14.25 -3.78
N VAL A 42 -6.97 -13.03 -3.28
CA VAL A 42 -6.63 -11.87 -4.11
C VAL A 42 -5.37 -12.14 -4.94
N LEU A 43 -4.32 -12.67 -4.31
CA LEU A 43 -3.05 -12.96 -4.98
C LEU A 43 -3.19 -14.05 -6.05
N THR A 44 -3.91 -15.14 -5.74
CA THR A 44 -4.15 -16.23 -6.69
C THR A 44 -4.96 -15.74 -7.89
N TYR A 45 -6.01 -14.97 -7.64
CA TYR A 45 -6.82 -14.36 -8.68
C TYR A 45 -5.98 -13.43 -9.56
N GLY A 46 -5.14 -12.58 -8.93
CA GLY A 46 -4.22 -11.69 -9.65
C GLY A 46 -3.22 -12.44 -10.52
N LEU A 47 -2.59 -13.51 -10.02
CA LEU A 47 -1.64 -14.32 -10.78
C LEU A 47 -2.29 -15.03 -11.98
N ILE A 48 -3.51 -15.56 -11.83
CA ILE A 48 -4.26 -16.16 -12.94
C ILE A 48 -4.54 -15.11 -14.02
N MET A 49 -5.02 -13.94 -13.63
CA MET A 49 -5.32 -12.86 -14.57
C MET A 49 -4.05 -12.27 -15.21
N LEU A 50 -2.97 -12.15 -14.46
CA LEU A 50 -1.68 -11.74 -15.01
C LEU A 50 -1.17 -12.71 -16.08
N PHE A 51 -1.27 -14.02 -15.82
CA PHE A 51 -0.87 -15.03 -16.81
C PHE A 51 -1.69 -14.88 -18.08
N SER A 52 -3.01 -14.76 -17.96
CA SER A 52 -3.88 -14.57 -19.11
C SER A 52 -3.58 -13.28 -19.88
N ALA A 53 -3.47 -12.14 -19.18
CA ALA A 53 -3.22 -10.84 -19.80
C ALA A 53 -1.85 -10.74 -20.48
N SER A 54 -0.82 -11.39 -19.90
CA SER A 54 0.56 -11.33 -20.41
C SER A 54 0.89 -12.37 -21.48
N TYR A 55 0.02 -13.37 -21.68
CA TYR A 55 0.24 -14.48 -22.60
C TYR A 55 0.63 -14.02 -24.02
N SER A 56 -0.16 -13.14 -24.61
CA SER A 56 0.05 -12.66 -25.99
C SER A 56 1.30 -11.82 -26.11
N THR A 57 1.58 -10.94 -25.14
CA THR A 57 2.79 -10.13 -25.11
C THR A 57 4.03 -11.01 -24.99
N GLY A 58 3.99 -12.05 -24.14
CA GLY A 58 5.06 -13.04 -24.00
C GLY A 58 5.31 -13.78 -25.32
N TYR A 59 4.26 -14.24 -25.98
CA TYR A 59 4.36 -14.98 -27.23
C TYR A 59 4.94 -14.13 -28.38
N TYR A 60 4.38 -12.92 -28.61
CA TYR A 60 4.76 -12.11 -29.78
C TYR A 60 6.03 -11.30 -29.57
N ARG A 61 6.28 -10.74 -28.37
CA ARG A 61 7.43 -9.86 -28.10
C ARG A 61 8.66 -10.59 -27.56
N PHE A 62 8.49 -11.76 -26.91
CA PHE A 62 9.58 -12.50 -26.26
C PHE A 62 9.81 -13.90 -26.87
N LYS A 63 9.84 -13.97 -28.21
CA LYS A 63 10.22 -15.16 -28.99
C LYS A 63 9.46 -16.44 -28.59
N GLY A 64 8.19 -16.34 -28.23
CA GLY A 64 7.35 -17.48 -27.82
C GLY A 64 7.41 -17.82 -26.33
N ASP A 65 8.15 -17.05 -25.51
CA ASP A 65 8.17 -17.29 -24.05
C ASP A 65 6.91 -16.72 -23.36
N ILE A 66 5.85 -17.52 -23.32
CA ILE A 66 4.57 -17.18 -22.70
C ILE A 66 4.68 -17.02 -21.18
N TYR A 67 5.73 -17.54 -20.56
CA TYR A 67 5.96 -17.49 -19.12
C TYR A 67 6.85 -16.33 -18.70
N HIS A 68 7.27 -15.47 -19.61
CA HIS A 68 8.22 -14.36 -19.37
C HIS A 68 7.81 -13.48 -18.18
N PHE A 69 6.54 -13.10 -18.10
CA PHE A 69 6.03 -12.23 -17.02
C PHE A 69 5.61 -13.01 -15.77
N ILE A 70 5.02 -14.19 -15.93
CA ILE A 70 4.47 -14.93 -14.79
C ILE A 70 5.55 -15.61 -13.94
N ARG A 71 6.64 -16.12 -14.54
CA ARG A 71 7.73 -16.77 -13.79
C ARG A 71 8.30 -15.88 -12.69
N PRO A 72 8.81 -14.66 -12.98
CA PRO A 72 9.35 -13.80 -11.94
C PRO A 72 8.29 -13.39 -10.93
N GLN A 73 7.04 -13.18 -11.37
CA GLN A 73 5.96 -12.77 -10.48
C GLN A 73 5.61 -13.87 -9.47
N VAL A 74 5.54 -15.13 -9.88
CA VAL A 74 5.29 -16.28 -8.98
C VAL A 74 6.45 -16.46 -7.99
N ILE A 75 7.69 -16.37 -8.46
CA ILE A 75 8.87 -16.45 -7.58
C ILE A 75 8.80 -15.35 -6.51
N LEU A 76 8.55 -14.12 -6.91
CA LEU A 76 8.44 -12.98 -6.00
C LEU A 76 7.20 -13.07 -5.09
N ALA A 77 6.10 -13.67 -5.55
CA ALA A 77 4.95 -13.96 -4.70
C ALA A 77 5.30 -14.96 -3.58
N VAL A 78 6.00 -16.05 -3.91
CA VAL A 78 6.43 -17.05 -2.92
C VAL A 78 7.42 -16.46 -1.94
N VAL A 79 8.44 -15.73 -2.43
CA VAL A 79 9.43 -15.02 -1.58
C VAL A 79 8.72 -13.99 -0.71
N GLY A 80 7.81 -13.20 -1.29
CA GLY A 80 7.04 -12.18 -0.58
C GLY A 80 6.13 -12.76 0.50
N LEU A 81 5.46 -13.90 0.26
CA LEU A 81 4.69 -14.60 1.30
C LEU A 81 5.59 -15.11 2.43
N GLY A 82 6.79 -15.60 2.12
CA GLY A 82 7.80 -15.95 3.11
C GLY A 82 8.22 -14.75 3.96
N LEU A 83 8.53 -13.61 3.32
CA LEU A 83 8.85 -12.35 4.00
C LEU A 83 7.66 -11.82 4.81
N MET A 84 6.46 -11.85 4.28
CA MET A 84 5.23 -11.52 5.00
C MET A 84 5.11 -12.32 6.31
N TYR A 85 5.33 -13.63 6.24
CA TYR A 85 5.31 -14.48 7.43
C TYR A 85 6.43 -14.13 8.41
N LEU A 86 7.66 -13.89 7.94
CA LEU A 86 8.78 -13.46 8.78
C LEU A 86 8.47 -12.11 9.47
N ILE A 87 8.01 -11.11 8.71
CA ILE A 87 7.67 -9.78 9.24
C ILE A 87 6.49 -9.87 10.21
N SER A 88 5.52 -10.77 9.99
CA SER A 88 4.42 -10.99 10.94
C SER A 88 4.89 -11.47 12.33
N ASN A 89 6.10 -12.00 12.43
CA ASN A 89 6.72 -12.41 13.70
C ASN A 89 7.58 -11.31 14.34
N ILE A 90 7.82 -10.23 13.62
CA ILE A 90 8.53 -9.03 14.09
C ILE A 90 7.55 -8.08 14.75
N ASN A 91 7.94 -7.49 15.87
CA ASN A 91 7.12 -6.47 16.52
C ASN A 91 7.13 -5.18 15.70
N TYR A 92 5.96 -4.81 15.15
CA TYR A 92 5.81 -3.60 14.32
C TYR A 92 6.28 -2.32 15.04
N ARG A 93 6.26 -2.28 16.38
CA ARG A 93 6.73 -1.12 17.16
C ARG A 93 8.21 -0.81 16.92
N SER A 94 9.02 -1.81 16.61
CA SER A 94 10.44 -1.62 16.30
C SER A 94 10.67 -0.74 15.06
N LEU A 95 9.70 -0.68 14.13
CA LEU A 95 9.78 0.15 12.93
C LEU A 95 9.89 1.65 13.25
N ARG A 96 9.44 2.10 14.43
CA ARG A 96 9.64 3.49 14.88
C ARG A 96 11.10 3.91 14.86
N HIS A 97 11.99 3.00 15.25
CA HIS A 97 13.42 3.25 15.31
C HIS A 97 14.09 3.26 13.93
N MET A 98 13.45 2.59 12.95
CA MET A 98 13.95 2.51 11.58
C MET A 98 13.44 3.63 10.66
N ASN A 99 12.47 4.43 11.12
CA ASN A 99 11.83 5.46 10.29
C ASN A 99 12.83 6.39 9.60
N TRP A 100 13.80 6.91 10.34
CA TRP A 100 14.78 7.85 9.78
C TRP A 100 15.72 7.21 8.76
N TYR A 101 16.12 5.95 8.99
CA TYR A 101 17.00 5.22 8.04
C TYR A 101 16.26 4.90 6.75
N LEU A 102 15.00 4.45 6.88
CA LEU A 102 14.16 4.17 5.72
C LEU A 102 13.90 5.44 4.91
N TYR A 103 13.67 6.56 5.58
CA TYR A 103 13.48 7.85 4.92
C TYR A 103 14.72 8.30 4.14
N ILE A 104 15.91 8.25 4.76
CA ILE A 104 17.17 8.57 4.08
C ILE A 104 17.43 7.61 2.91
N LEU A 105 17.26 6.30 3.12
CA LEU A 105 17.40 5.31 2.06
C LEU A 105 16.46 5.61 0.88
N THR A 106 15.22 5.97 1.17
CA THR A 106 14.24 6.35 0.16
C THR A 106 14.71 7.56 -0.65
N LEU A 107 15.18 8.63 0.01
CA LEU A 107 15.70 9.81 -0.68
C LEU A 107 16.92 9.47 -1.55
N LEU A 108 17.84 8.64 -1.06
CA LEU A 108 19.01 8.19 -1.82
C LEU A 108 18.60 7.38 -3.07
N LEU A 109 17.61 6.49 -2.94
CA LEU A 109 17.12 5.70 -4.06
C LEU A 109 16.38 6.56 -5.10
N LEU A 110 15.59 7.55 -4.67
CA LEU A 110 14.95 8.51 -5.58
C LEU A 110 16.00 9.35 -6.31
N VAL A 111 17.03 9.84 -5.60
CA VAL A 111 18.13 10.55 -6.25
C VAL A 111 18.87 9.62 -7.23
N TRP A 112 19.10 8.36 -6.87
CA TRP A 112 19.74 7.39 -7.79
C TRP A 112 18.89 7.17 -9.04
N ALA A 113 17.55 7.07 -8.91
CA ALA A 113 16.67 6.92 -10.07
C ALA A 113 16.82 8.05 -11.09
N LEU A 114 17.06 9.29 -10.66
CA LEU A 114 17.29 10.43 -11.53
C LEU A 114 18.55 10.30 -12.41
N PHE A 115 19.53 9.49 -11.98
CA PHE A 115 20.78 9.22 -12.73
C PHE A 115 20.73 7.89 -13.48
N SER A 116 19.64 7.13 -13.41
CA SER A 116 19.46 5.87 -14.11
C SER A 116 19.04 6.11 -15.56
N GLU A 117 19.18 5.08 -16.41
CA GLU A 117 18.72 5.16 -17.80
C GLU A 117 17.20 5.33 -17.87
N PRO A 118 16.70 6.27 -18.69
CA PRO A 118 15.27 6.49 -18.82
C PRO A 118 14.59 5.30 -19.53
N TYR A 119 13.55 4.78 -18.94
CA TYR A 119 12.66 3.81 -19.58
C TYR A 119 11.37 4.53 -20.04
N ASN A 120 11.08 4.50 -21.34
CA ASN A 120 9.97 5.25 -21.95
C ASN A 120 9.95 6.75 -21.59
N GLY A 121 11.14 7.39 -21.53
CA GLY A 121 11.28 8.81 -21.21
C GLY A 121 11.10 9.18 -19.73
N CYS A 122 11.00 8.19 -18.83
CA CYS A 122 10.82 8.39 -17.40
C CYS A 122 11.94 7.74 -16.57
N TYR A 123 12.44 8.45 -15.56
CA TYR A 123 13.50 8.02 -14.65
C TYR A 123 12.90 7.37 -13.39
N ARG A 124 12.21 6.22 -13.52
CA ARG A 124 11.40 5.62 -12.45
C ARG A 124 11.96 4.33 -11.88
N TRP A 125 12.95 3.73 -12.55
CA TRP A 125 13.44 2.41 -12.26
C TRP A 125 14.94 2.40 -11.99
N VAL A 126 15.36 1.72 -10.94
CA VAL A 126 16.75 1.45 -10.62
C VAL A 126 17.05 -0.01 -10.89
N TYR A 127 18.04 -0.29 -11.74
CA TYR A 127 18.52 -1.64 -11.98
C TYR A 127 19.44 -2.07 -10.85
N MET A 128 19.05 -3.10 -10.11
CA MET A 128 19.85 -3.63 -9.02
C MET A 128 19.70 -5.15 -8.94
N PHE A 129 20.84 -5.88 -8.83
CA PHE A 129 20.86 -7.35 -8.68
C PHE A 129 20.07 -8.13 -9.77
N GLY A 130 20.05 -7.63 -11.02
CA GLY A 130 19.33 -8.29 -12.12
C GLY A 130 17.81 -8.11 -12.10
N THR A 131 17.30 -7.25 -11.23
CA THR A 131 15.88 -6.88 -11.15
C THR A 131 15.71 -5.36 -11.18
N THR A 132 14.50 -4.91 -11.49
CA THR A 132 14.14 -3.49 -11.43
C THR A 132 13.48 -3.16 -10.12
N LEU A 133 14.04 -2.19 -9.38
CA LEU A 133 13.44 -1.60 -8.20
C LEU A 133 12.76 -0.29 -8.57
N GLN A 134 11.54 -0.07 -8.12
CA GLN A 134 10.85 1.21 -8.23
C GLN A 134 10.90 1.96 -6.89
N PRO A 135 11.75 3.00 -6.75
CA PRO A 135 11.93 3.71 -5.48
C PRO A 135 10.66 4.36 -4.93
N SER A 136 9.72 4.75 -5.80
CA SER A 136 8.44 5.33 -5.40
C SER A 136 7.57 4.38 -4.57
N GLU A 137 7.69 3.06 -4.73
CA GLU A 137 6.99 2.08 -3.88
C GLU A 137 7.49 2.17 -2.44
N LEU A 138 8.82 2.24 -2.26
CA LEU A 138 9.43 2.43 -0.94
C LEU A 138 9.10 3.83 -0.38
N ALA A 139 8.99 4.84 -1.24
CA ALA A 139 8.64 6.20 -0.82
C ALA A 139 7.22 6.28 -0.23
N LYS A 140 6.25 5.56 -0.79
CA LYS A 140 4.89 5.45 -0.22
C LYS A 140 4.93 4.86 1.19
N PHE A 141 5.63 3.74 1.37
CA PHE A 141 5.76 3.12 2.70
C PHE A 141 6.52 4.00 3.69
N SER A 142 7.61 4.66 3.25
CA SER A 142 8.37 5.61 4.08
C SER A 142 7.50 6.79 4.53
N ALA A 143 6.65 7.32 3.65
CA ALA A 143 5.69 8.37 3.98
C ALA A 143 4.67 7.89 5.02
N ILE A 144 4.10 6.69 4.85
CA ILE A 144 3.17 6.08 5.83
C ILE A 144 3.84 5.94 7.19
N LEU A 145 5.03 5.37 7.23
CA LEU A 145 5.77 5.14 8.48
C LEU A 145 6.11 6.47 9.17
N GLY A 146 6.57 7.47 8.40
CA GLY A 146 6.89 8.80 8.91
C GLY A 146 5.68 9.50 9.52
N LEU A 147 4.55 9.48 8.81
CA LEU A 147 3.30 10.05 9.28
C LEU A 147 2.78 9.34 10.53
N ALA A 148 2.86 8.00 10.59
CA ALA A 148 2.45 7.22 11.75
C ALA A 148 3.31 7.54 12.99
N CYS A 149 4.64 7.62 12.82
CA CYS A 149 5.56 8.02 13.88
C CYS A 149 5.30 9.44 14.38
N PHE A 150 5.02 10.37 13.45
CA PHE A 150 4.71 11.76 13.79
C PHE A 150 3.39 11.87 14.56
N ALA A 151 2.34 11.21 14.07
CA ALA A 151 1.02 11.20 14.67
C ALA A 151 1.05 10.65 16.11
N ASP A 152 1.82 9.57 16.34
CA ASP A 152 2.01 8.98 17.65
C ASP A 152 2.77 9.90 18.60
N ARG A 153 3.86 10.52 18.12
CA ARG A 153 4.70 11.40 18.93
C ARG A 153 3.98 12.66 19.41
N TYR A 154 3.11 13.24 18.57
CA TYR A 154 2.40 14.49 18.85
C TYR A 154 0.90 14.28 19.04
N TYR A 155 0.51 13.11 19.57
CA TYR A 155 -0.86 12.71 19.77
C TYR A 155 -1.74 13.77 20.48
N GLU A 156 -1.21 14.39 21.55
CA GLU A 156 -1.94 15.41 22.32
C GLU A 156 -2.15 16.74 21.55
N LYS A 157 -1.23 17.08 20.63
CA LYS A 157 -1.24 18.34 19.88
C LYS A 157 -1.89 18.20 18.49
N ARG A 158 -2.37 17.03 18.11
CA ARG A 158 -2.91 16.71 16.79
C ARG A 158 -4.07 17.59 16.33
N GLY A 159 -4.85 18.18 17.25
CA GLY A 159 -5.99 19.05 16.95
C GLY A 159 -5.61 20.42 16.36
N THR A 160 -4.31 20.80 16.39
CA THR A 160 -3.83 22.10 15.89
C THR A 160 -3.40 22.00 14.43
N LEU A 161 -3.52 23.12 13.69
CA LEU A 161 -3.06 23.20 12.29
C LEU A 161 -1.58 22.82 12.15
N LEU A 162 -0.73 23.34 13.03
CA LEU A 162 0.72 23.16 12.93
C LEU A 162 1.13 21.70 13.10
N TYR A 163 0.66 21.01 14.16
CA TYR A 163 1.05 19.63 14.46
C TYR A 163 0.15 18.60 13.76
N GLY A 164 -1.06 18.98 13.37
CA GLY A 164 -1.97 18.07 12.67
C GLY A 164 -1.73 18.01 11.17
N ILE A 165 -1.26 19.12 10.53
CA ILE A 165 -1.16 19.19 9.07
C ILE A 165 0.24 19.64 8.64
N VAL A 166 0.71 20.81 9.08
CA VAL A 166 1.91 21.45 8.51
C VAL A 166 3.17 20.63 8.77
N LEU A 167 3.45 20.29 10.03
CA LEU A 167 4.66 19.57 10.40
C LEU A 167 4.72 18.12 9.88
N PRO A 168 3.62 17.31 9.85
CA PRO A 168 3.68 15.99 9.26
C PRO A 168 3.87 16.00 7.74
N VAL A 169 3.40 17.03 7.03
CA VAL A 169 3.56 17.16 5.57
C VAL A 169 4.96 17.65 5.20
N LEU A 170 5.63 18.43 6.05
CA LEU A 170 6.95 19.01 5.76
C LEU A 170 8.01 17.96 5.31
N PRO A 171 8.16 16.78 5.95
CA PRO A 171 9.09 15.74 5.49
C PRO A 171 8.71 15.11 4.15
N LEU A 172 7.46 15.26 3.70
CA LEU A 172 7.04 14.73 2.39
C LEU A 172 7.50 15.63 1.24
N LEU A 173 7.79 16.92 1.49
CA LEU A 173 8.19 17.87 0.44
C LEU A 173 9.43 17.42 -0.34
N PRO A 174 10.55 16.97 0.26
CA PRO A 174 11.70 16.46 -0.49
C PRO A 174 11.34 15.28 -1.39
N VAL A 175 10.51 14.35 -0.89
CA VAL A 175 10.05 13.19 -1.66
C VAL A 175 9.21 13.63 -2.86
N VAL A 176 8.27 14.56 -2.65
CA VAL A 176 7.41 15.10 -3.73
C VAL A 176 8.25 15.83 -4.78
N VAL A 177 9.24 16.64 -4.36
CA VAL A 177 10.13 17.37 -5.28
C VAL A 177 10.96 16.39 -6.12
N LEU A 178 11.49 15.31 -5.55
CA LEU A 178 12.25 14.31 -6.30
C LEU A 178 11.35 13.55 -7.27
N LEU A 179 10.18 13.10 -6.85
CA LEU A 179 9.21 12.43 -7.71
C LEU A 179 8.69 13.33 -8.85
N TYR A 180 8.59 14.64 -8.62
CA TYR A 180 8.24 15.60 -9.67
C TYR A 180 9.34 15.67 -10.75
N LYS A 181 10.62 15.62 -10.33
CA LYS A 181 11.76 15.57 -11.26
C LYS A 181 11.86 14.24 -12.03
N GLU A 182 11.29 13.14 -11.48
CA GLU A 182 11.20 11.82 -12.13
C GLU A 182 10.04 11.68 -13.13
N PRO A 183 9.30 12.72 -13.51
CA PRO A 183 7.91 12.82 -14.02
C PRO A 183 6.97 11.70 -13.51
N HIS A 184 6.94 11.48 -12.18
CA HIS A 184 6.13 10.42 -11.56
C HIS A 184 4.92 10.97 -10.80
N ASN A 185 4.06 11.72 -11.52
CA ASN A 185 2.90 12.42 -10.95
C ASN A 185 1.90 11.48 -10.26
N SER A 186 1.78 10.24 -10.74
CA SER A 186 0.90 9.22 -10.14
C SER A 186 1.31 8.86 -8.72
N ALA A 187 2.62 8.71 -8.46
CA ALA A 187 3.13 8.42 -7.12
C ALA A 187 2.93 9.61 -6.17
N ILE A 188 3.12 10.85 -6.66
CA ILE A 188 2.86 12.06 -5.88
C ILE A 188 1.39 12.11 -5.47
N MET A 189 0.46 11.90 -6.41
CA MET A 189 -0.98 11.88 -6.14
C MET A 189 -1.32 10.83 -5.08
N LEU A 190 -0.79 9.61 -5.19
CA LEU A 190 -1.02 8.55 -4.20
C LEU A 190 -0.48 8.93 -2.82
N ILE A 191 0.73 9.46 -2.72
CA ILE A 191 1.33 9.88 -1.44
C ILE A 191 0.47 10.97 -0.79
N LEU A 192 -0.03 11.95 -1.56
CA LEU A 192 -0.89 13.00 -1.05
C LEU A 192 -2.25 12.46 -0.57
N LEU A 193 -2.85 11.51 -1.29
CA LEU A 193 -4.11 10.88 -0.90
C LEU A 193 -3.94 10.02 0.36
N ILE A 194 -2.85 9.27 0.46
CA ILE A 194 -2.50 8.49 1.66
C ILE A 194 -2.29 9.43 2.85
N ALA A 195 -1.49 10.49 2.67
CA ALA A 195 -1.23 11.47 3.72
C ALA A 195 -2.53 12.17 4.17
N GLY A 196 -3.37 12.58 3.23
CA GLY A 196 -4.69 13.14 3.51
C GLY A 196 -5.57 12.19 4.32
N SER A 197 -5.65 10.93 3.92
CA SER A 197 -6.41 9.90 4.65
C SER A 197 -5.88 9.69 6.08
N MET A 198 -4.55 9.62 6.24
CA MET A 198 -3.93 9.47 7.56
C MET A 198 -4.14 10.70 8.45
N ILE A 199 -4.05 11.90 7.90
CA ILE A 199 -4.29 13.16 8.63
C ILE A 199 -5.76 13.22 9.08
N LEU A 200 -6.71 12.90 8.21
CA LEU A 200 -8.14 12.88 8.54
C LEU A 200 -8.45 11.85 9.64
N CYS A 201 -7.94 10.63 9.52
CA CYS A 201 -8.11 9.58 10.52
C CYS A 201 -7.31 9.85 11.79
N GLY A 202 -6.24 10.65 11.71
CA GLY A 202 -5.39 11.04 12.82
C GLY A 202 -6.03 11.96 13.86
N GLY A 203 -7.28 12.41 13.63
CA GLY A 203 -8.04 13.21 14.59
C GLY A 203 -7.66 14.69 14.58
N VAL A 204 -7.28 15.21 13.43
CA VAL A 204 -7.13 16.66 13.20
C VAL A 204 -8.49 17.34 13.41
N GLY A 205 -8.47 18.55 14.01
CA GLY A 205 -9.69 19.32 14.21
C GLY A 205 -10.47 19.51 12.91
N ARG A 206 -11.76 19.19 12.91
CA ARG A 206 -12.62 19.25 11.69
C ARG A 206 -12.55 20.57 10.94
N PHE A 207 -12.34 21.66 11.65
CA PHE A 207 -12.18 22.99 11.06
C PHE A 207 -10.98 23.08 10.10
N TRP A 208 -9.90 22.34 10.37
CA TRP A 208 -8.67 22.36 9.57
C TRP A 208 -8.69 21.38 8.40
N CYS A 209 -9.62 20.43 8.39
CA CYS A 209 -9.77 19.47 7.30
C CYS A 209 -10.21 20.14 5.99
N ILE A 210 -11.06 21.18 6.07
CA ILE A 210 -11.56 21.90 4.89
C ILE A 210 -10.44 22.62 4.14
N PRO A 211 -9.64 23.51 4.78
CA PRO A 211 -8.54 24.16 4.08
C PRO A 211 -7.44 23.19 3.64
N ALA A 212 -7.20 22.09 4.38
CA ALA A 212 -6.26 21.07 3.95
C ALA A 212 -6.72 20.33 2.71
N ALA A 213 -8.01 19.96 2.63
CA ALA A 213 -8.60 19.37 1.43
C ALA A 213 -8.55 20.35 0.26
N GLY A 214 -8.87 21.64 0.47
CA GLY A 214 -8.76 22.68 -0.53
C GLY A 214 -7.33 22.85 -1.06
N ALA A 215 -6.32 22.85 -0.17
CA ALA A 215 -4.91 22.88 -0.56
C ALA A 215 -4.49 21.65 -1.37
N ALA A 216 -4.90 20.44 -0.96
CA ALA A 216 -4.64 19.21 -1.70
C ALA A 216 -5.27 19.24 -3.11
N VAL A 217 -6.54 19.64 -3.20
CA VAL A 217 -7.23 19.83 -4.50
C VAL A 217 -6.52 20.88 -5.36
N PHE A 218 -6.09 21.99 -4.77
CA PHE A 218 -5.35 23.02 -5.50
C PHE A 218 -4.00 22.50 -6.03
N VAL A 219 -3.26 21.72 -5.24
CA VAL A 219 -1.99 21.11 -5.69
C VAL A 219 -2.26 20.12 -6.82
N ILE A 220 -3.25 19.25 -6.68
CA ILE A 220 -3.66 18.31 -7.74
C ILE A 220 -4.08 19.10 -9.00
N TYR A 221 -4.90 20.13 -8.85
CA TYR A 221 -5.29 20.99 -9.96
C TYR A 221 -4.08 21.63 -10.66
N LYS A 222 -3.13 22.18 -9.90
CA LYS A 222 -1.88 22.73 -10.46
C LYS A 222 -1.02 21.69 -11.15
N MET A 223 -0.95 20.47 -10.62
CA MET A 223 -0.28 19.35 -11.28
C MET A 223 -0.97 18.97 -12.60
N LEU A 224 -2.29 19.00 -12.63
CA LEU A 224 -3.08 18.68 -13.83
C LEU A 224 -3.05 19.80 -14.87
N THR A 225 -2.97 21.08 -14.46
CA THR A 225 -2.96 22.24 -15.37
C THR A 225 -1.57 22.80 -15.63
N GLY A 226 -0.51 22.19 -15.10
CA GLY A 226 0.88 22.55 -15.35
C GLY A 226 1.24 22.42 -16.84
N GLN A 227 2.29 23.14 -17.28
CA GLN A 227 2.74 23.13 -18.69
C GLN A 227 3.53 21.85 -19.08
N ASP A 228 3.51 20.80 -18.23
CA ASP A 228 4.16 19.55 -18.53
C ASP A 228 3.43 18.84 -19.68
N ASN A 229 4.08 18.72 -20.84
CA ASN A 229 3.56 18.05 -22.03
C ASN A 229 2.97 16.66 -21.73
N TYR A 230 3.52 15.93 -20.77
CA TYR A 230 3.08 14.62 -20.35
C TYR A 230 1.68 14.63 -19.66
N VAL A 231 1.41 15.63 -18.82
CA VAL A 231 0.11 15.77 -18.14
C VAL A 231 -0.93 16.31 -19.13
N GLN A 232 -0.54 17.27 -19.97
CA GLN A 232 -1.42 17.84 -20.98
C GLN A 232 -1.88 16.79 -22.01
N GLN A 233 -0.98 15.91 -22.47
CA GLN A 233 -1.35 14.79 -23.35
C GLN A 233 -2.38 13.86 -22.72
N ARG A 234 -2.26 13.57 -21.42
CA ARG A 234 -3.24 12.71 -20.71
C ARG A 234 -4.60 13.38 -20.53
N LEU A 235 -4.61 14.66 -20.21
CA LEU A 235 -5.84 15.43 -20.10
C LEU A 235 -6.48 15.65 -21.48
N GLY A 236 -5.68 15.94 -22.52
CA GLY A 236 -6.17 16.06 -23.89
C GLY A 236 -6.82 14.75 -24.35
N ALA A 237 -6.14 13.61 -24.15
CA ALA A 237 -6.71 12.31 -24.46
C ALA A 237 -8.00 12.02 -23.68
N TRP A 238 -8.10 12.45 -22.42
CA TRP A 238 -9.32 12.30 -21.63
C TRP A 238 -10.45 13.19 -22.15
N ASN A 239 -10.13 14.36 -22.69
CA ASN A 239 -11.07 15.27 -23.35
C ASN A 239 -11.40 14.87 -24.80
N GLY A 240 -10.73 13.86 -25.34
CA GLY A 240 -10.99 13.32 -26.69
C GLY A 240 -10.00 13.74 -27.76
N ASP A 241 -8.86 14.37 -27.39
CA ASP A 241 -7.79 14.71 -28.33
C ASP A 241 -7.13 13.42 -28.84
N GLU A 242 -6.88 13.34 -30.16
CA GLU A 242 -6.26 12.17 -30.79
C GLU A 242 -4.86 11.87 -30.26
N GLY A 243 -4.54 10.59 -30.10
CA GLY A 243 -3.24 10.13 -29.67
C GLY A 243 -3.23 8.72 -29.05
N ASP A 244 -2.04 8.21 -28.75
CA ASP A 244 -1.85 6.85 -28.23
C ASP A 244 -2.58 6.62 -26.90
N ILE A 245 -2.69 7.64 -26.06
CA ILE A 245 -3.35 7.54 -24.75
C ILE A 245 -4.88 7.43 -24.91
N LEU A 246 -5.48 8.16 -25.84
CA LEU A 246 -6.89 8.01 -26.19
C LEU A 246 -7.16 6.62 -26.74
N TYR A 247 -6.29 6.12 -27.63
CA TYR A 247 -6.39 4.77 -28.16
C TYR A 247 -6.38 3.71 -27.04
N GLN A 248 -5.44 3.80 -26.10
CA GLN A 248 -5.39 2.88 -24.93
C GLN A 248 -6.69 2.89 -24.13
N THR A 249 -7.23 4.09 -23.87
CA THR A 249 -8.47 4.25 -23.10
C THR A 249 -9.68 3.68 -23.87
N GLN A 250 -9.77 3.89 -25.17
CA GLN A 250 -10.83 3.33 -26.01
C GLN A 250 -10.75 1.80 -26.04
N GLN A 251 -9.55 1.20 -26.22
CA GLN A 251 -9.39 -0.25 -26.18
C GLN A 251 -9.73 -0.84 -24.81
N SER A 252 -9.44 -0.12 -23.73
CA SER A 252 -9.87 -0.48 -22.38
C SER A 252 -11.40 -0.55 -22.26
N LEU A 253 -12.10 0.46 -22.77
CA LEU A 253 -13.57 0.51 -22.75
C LEU A 253 -14.18 -0.59 -23.65
N TYR A 254 -13.60 -0.85 -24.83
CA TYR A 254 -14.03 -1.96 -25.68
C TYR A 254 -13.85 -3.32 -25.00
N SER A 255 -12.74 -3.51 -24.26
CA SER A 255 -12.49 -4.71 -23.47
C SER A 255 -13.61 -4.90 -22.44
N ILE A 256 -13.91 -3.88 -21.63
CA ILE A 256 -14.96 -3.92 -20.61
C ILE A 256 -16.33 -4.19 -21.24
N ALA A 257 -16.67 -3.50 -22.33
CA ALA A 257 -17.97 -3.62 -22.99
C ALA A 257 -18.17 -5.02 -23.61
N SER A 258 -17.10 -5.61 -24.18
CA SER A 258 -17.17 -6.91 -24.82
C SER A 258 -17.36 -8.07 -23.83
N GLY A 259 -16.98 -7.86 -22.55
CA GLY A 259 -17.12 -8.89 -21.52
C GLY A 259 -18.55 -9.17 -21.08
N GLY A 260 -19.47 -8.20 -21.20
CA GLY A 260 -20.87 -8.38 -20.78
C GLY A 260 -21.00 -8.85 -19.33
N LEU A 261 -21.97 -9.73 -19.05
CA LEU A 261 -22.21 -10.23 -17.67
C LEU A 261 -21.24 -11.35 -17.26
N THR A 262 -20.99 -12.32 -18.12
CA THR A 262 -20.27 -13.56 -17.78
C THR A 262 -18.87 -13.63 -18.36
N GLY A 263 -18.47 -12.68 -19.22
CA GLY A 263 -17.19 -12.68 -19.91
C GLY A 263 -17.11 -13.62 -21.12
N LEU A 264 -16.01 -13.53 -21.84
CA LEU A 264 -15.69 -14.38 -22.98
C LEU A 264 -15.04 -15.72 -22.57
N GLY A 265 -14.75 -15.89 -21.29
CA GLY A 265 -13.98 -17.01 -20.74
C GLY A 265 -12.49 -16.66 -20.53
N ILE A 266 -11.88 -17.31 -19.54
CA ILE A 266 -10.45 -17.10 -19.22
C ILE A 266 -9.60 -17.49 -20.44
N GLY A 267 -8.66 -16.62 -20.81
CA GLY A 267 -7.79 -16.85 -21.95
C GLY A 267 -8.35 -16.34 -23.29
N ASN A 268 -9.60 -15.92 -23.36
CA ASN A 268 -10.29 -15.56 -24.60
C ASN A 268 -10.43 -14.04 -24.86
N SER A 269 -9.75 -13.22 -24.06
CA SER A 269 -9.71 -11.78 -24.35
C SER A 269 -9.13 -11.53 -25.74
N ARG A 270 -9.79 -10.70 -26.52
CA ARG A 270 -9.34 -10.26 -27.85
C ARG A 270 -8.37 -9.10 -27.74
N GLN A 271 -8.63 -8.19 -26.80
CA GLN A 271 -7.87 -6.96 -26.65
C GLN A 271 -6.41 -7.20 -26.17
N LYS A 272 -6.14 -8.29 -25.42
CA LYS A 272 -4.79 -8.68 -25.01
C LYS A 272 -3.87 -9.06 -26.18
N HIS A 273 -4.39 -9.35 -27.37
CA HIS A 273 -3.60 -9.67 -28.56
C HIS A 273 -3.00 -8.42 -29.21
N LEU A 274 -2.28 -7.61 -28.41
CA LEU A 274 -1.57 -6.39 -28.76
C LEU A 274 -2.45 -5.20 -29.18
N TRP A 275 -3.78 -5.32 -29.09
CA TRP A 275 -4.68 -4.20 -29.30
C TRP A 275 -4.68 -3.25 -28.09
N LEU A 276 -4.66 -3.79 -26.88
CA LEU A 276 -4.58 -3.01 -25.65
C LEU A 276 -3.11 -2.94 -25.18
N PRO A 277 -2.43 -1.80 -25.31
CA PRO A 277 -1.10 -1.62 -24.75
C PRO A 277 -1.13 -1.74 -23.23
N GLU A 278 -0.04 -2.24 -22.63
CA GLU A 278 0.13 -2.42 -21.19
C GLU A 278 -1.02 -3.21 -20.53
N ALA A 279 -1.59 -4.19 -21.24
CA ALA A 279 -2.69 -5.05 -20.77
C ALA A 279 -2.36 -5.80 -19.47
N SER A 280 -1.09 -6.16 -19.24
CA SER A 280 -0.61 -6.84 -18.03
C SER A 280 -0.26 -5.91 -16.86
N ASN A 281 -0.23 -4.60 -17.08
CA ASN A 281 0.17 -3.59 -16.10
C ASN A 281 -1.00 -2.67 -15.77
N ASP A 282 -1.16 -1.61 -16.56
CA ASP A 282 -2.06 -0.49 -16.28
C ASP A 282 -3.52 -0.76 -16.64
N PHE A 283 -3.80 -1.81 -17.45
CA PHE A 283 -5.13 -2.15 -17.92
C PHE A 283 -5.55 -3.60 -17.61
N ILE A 284 -4.91 -4.24 -16.61
CA ILE A 284 -5.21 -5.62 -16.26
C ILE A 284 -6.67 -5.84 -15.84
N PHE A 285 -7.30 -4.86 -15.20
CA PHE A 285 -8.70 -4.94 -14.81
C PHE A 285 -9.63 -4.92 -16.03
N SER A 286 -9.27 -4.26 -17.14
CA SER A 286 -10.04 -4.29 -18.38
C SER A 286 -10.05 -5.68 -19.01
N VAL A 287 -8.88 -6.37 -19.03
CA VAL A 287 -8.77 -7.76 -19.47
C VAL A 287 -9.58 -8.69 -18.57
N LEU A 288 -9.57 -8.47 -17.26
CA LEU A 288 -10.40 -9.20 -16.29
C LEU A 288 -11.89 -9.04 -16.62
N CYS A 289 -12.33 -7.81 -16.89
CA CYS A 289 -13.73 -7.55 -17.30
C CYS A 289 -14.09 -8.24 -18.61
N GLU A 290 -13.19 -8.28 -19.59
CA GLU A 290 -13.42 -8.97 -20.87
C GLU A 290 -13.55 -10.47 -20.69
N GLU A 291 -12.65 -11.09 -19.91
CA GLU A 291 -12.61 -12.55 -19.74
C GLU A 291 -13.65 -13.11 -18.78
N LEU A 292 -13.93 -12.40 -17.68
CA LEU A 292 -14.82 -12.85 -16.60
C LEU A 292 -16.10 -12.04 -16.47
N GLY A 293 -16.26 -11.00 -17.29
CA GLY A 293 -17.43 -10.16 -17.32
C GLY A 293 -17.64 -9.33 -16.06
N PHE A 294 -18.83 -8.79 -15.93
CA PHE A 294 -19.25 -8.01 -14.75
C PHE A 294 -19.17 -8.81 -13.45
N ILE A 295 -19.49 -10.11 -13.50
CA ILE A 295 -19.41 -11.00 -12.31
C ILE A 295 -17.97 -11.08 -11.81
N GLY A 296 -16.99 -11.28 -12.69
CA GLY A 296 -15.58 -11.31 -12.33
C GLY A 296 -15.10 -9.98 -11.74
N ALA A 297 -15.54 -8.86 -12.32
CA ALA A 297 -15.22 -7.53 -11.80
C ALA A 297 -15.77 -7.30 -10.39
N VAL A 298 -17.03 -7.69 -10.13
CA VAL A 298 -17.67 -7.57 -8.80
C VAL A 298 -16.96 -8.46 -7.78
N ILE A 299 -16.57 -9.69 -8.14
CA ILE A 299 -15.79 -10.58 -7.26
C ILE A 299 -14.45 -9.93 -6.92
N CYS A 300 -13.73 -9.37 -7.90
CA CYS A 300 -12.46 -8.68 -7.70
C CYS A 300 -12.62 -7.51 -6.73
N MET A 301 -13.57 -6.62 -6.98
CA MET A 301 -13.87 -5.47 -6.10
C MET A 301 -14.28 -5.92 -4.70
N GLY A 302 -15.09 -6.98 -4.59
CA GLY A 302 -15.52 -7.56 -3.32
C GLY A 302 -14.35 -8.12 -2.50
N LEU A 303 -13.39 -8.78 -3.15
CA LEU A 303 -12.17 -9.28 -2.51
C LEU A 303 -11.28 -8.14 -2.01
N PHE A 304 -11.09 -7.07 -2.80
CA PHE A 304 -10.37 -5.88 -2.35
C PHE A 304 -11.08 -5.20 -1.18
N ALA A 305 -12.40 -5.03 -1.25
CA ALA A 305 -13.19 -4.46 -0.16
C ALA A 305 -13.06 -5.31 1.12
N ALA A 306 -13.15 -6.62 1.01
CA ALA A 306 -12.97 -7.54 2.14
C ALA A 306 -11.57 -7.44 2.75
N LEU A 307 -10.51 -7.36 1.92
CA LEU A 307 -9.13 -7.21 2.36
C LEU A 307 -8.93 -5.88 3.12
N ILE A 308 -9.42 -4.78 2.54
CA ILE A 308 -9.30 -3.43 3.12
C ILE A 308 -10.08 -3.34 4.43
N ILE A 309 -11.32 -3.80 4.48
CA ILE A 309 -12.16 -3.77 5.69
C ILE A 309 -11.51 -4.59 6.81
N GLN A 310 -11.04 -5.80 6.52
CA GLN A 310 -10.35 -6.63 7.51
C GLN A 310 -9.07 -5.95 8.03
N GLY A 311 -8.26 -5.36 7.13
CA GLY A 311 -7.05 -4.64 7.50
C GLY A 311 -7.34 -3.40 8.36
N VAL A 312 -8.36 -2.62 8.03
CA VAL A 312 -8.81 -1.46 8.83
C VAL A 312 -9.31 -1.90 10.21
N ILE A 313 -10.10 -2.97 10.29
CA ILE A 313 -10.54 -3.52 11.58
C ILE A 313 -9.34 -3.93 12.44
N ILE A 314 -8.33 -4.55 11.86
CA ILE A 314 -7.08 -4.91 12.55
C ILE A 314 -6.35 -3.65 13.03
N ALA A 315 -6.24 -2.63 12.20
CA ALA A 315 -5.60 -1.37 12.54
C ALA A 315 -6.31 -0.67 13.72
N LEU A 316 -7.65 -0.60 13.70
CA LEU A 316 -8.45 0.00 14.77
C LEU A 316 -8.39 -0.79 16.10
N ASN A 317 -8.14 -2.09 16.03
CA ASN A 317 -7.95 -2.96 17.20
C ASN A 317 -6.47 -3.04 17.65
N SER A 318 -5.60 -2.18 17.13
CA SER A 318 -4.20 -2.10 17.57
C SER A 318 -4.10 -1.68 19.05
N PRO A 319 -3.13 -2.22 19.79
CA PRO A 319 -2.88 -1.84 21.19
C PRO A 319 -2.46 -0.38 21.38
N ASP A 320 -1.87 0.23 20.36
CA ASP A 320 -1.32 1.58 20.41
C ASP A 320 -1.69 2.39 19.16
N TYR A 321 -1.58 3.71 19.31
CA TYR A 321 -1.96 4.65 18.26
C TYR A 321 -1.03 4.60 17.05
N PHE A 322 0.25 4.28 17.25
CA PHE A 322 1.19 4.08 16.16
C PHE A 322 0.75 2.95 15.23
N GLY A 323 0.41 1.79 15.78
CA GLY A 323 -0.08 0.65 15.00
C GLY A 323 -1.40 0.96 14.29
N THR A 324 -2.31 1.73 14.92
CA THR A 324 -3.54 2.20 14.29
C THR A 324 -3.23 3.06 13.07
N MET A 325 -2.37 4.07 13.20
CA MET A 325 -2.00 4.97 12.11
C MET A 325 -1.23 4.26 10.99
N LEU A 326 -0.30 3.37 11.35
CA LEU A 326 0.47 2.58 10.40
C LEU A 326 -0.44 1.65 9.58
N GLY A 327 -1.37 0.96 10.24
CA GLY A 327 -2.33 0.08 9.58
C GLY A 327 -3.31 0.83 8.69
N ILE A 328 -3.84 1.97 9.13
CA ILE A 328 -4.69 2.85 8.30
C ILE A 328 -3.93 3.34 7.07
N GLY A 329 -2.66 3.74 7.22
CA GLY A 329 -1.83 4.19 6.10
C GLY A 329 -1.65 3.10 5.04
N ILE A 330 -1.27 1.87 5.43
CA ILE A 330 -1.09 0.74 4.52
C ILE A 330 -2.42 0.39 3.82
N MET A 331 -3.53 0.34 4.56
CA MET A 331 -4.84 0.04 3.96
C MET A 331 -5.32 1.15 3.03
N SER A 332 -5.05 2.42 3.35
CA SER A 332 -5.35 3.56 2.48
C SER A 332 -4.57 3.50 1.18
N GLN A 333 -3.28 3.08 1.21
CA GLN A 333 -2.48 2.89 0.00
C GLN A 333 -3.14 1.86 -0.93
N ILE A 334 -3.49 0.68 -0.44
CA ILE A 334 -4.13 -0.38 -1.23
C ILE A 334 -5.49 0.09 -1.76
N ALA A 335 -6.28 0.77 -0.92
CA ALA A 335 -7.59 1.29 -1.30
C ALA A 335 -7.50 2.32 -2.42
N TRP A 336 -6.65 3.34 -2.28
CA TRP A 336 -6.49 4.38 -3.29
C TRP A 336 -5.92 3.83 -4.59
N GLN A 337 -4.92 2.93 -4.54
CA GLN A 337 -4.38 2.30 -5.75
C GLN A 337 -5.45 1.52 -6.51
N ALA A 338 -6.24 0.67 -5.82
CA ALA A 338 -7.31 -0.10 -6.46
C ALA A 338 -8.42 0.81 -7.01
N MET A 339 -8.86 1.82 -6.25
CA MET A 339 -9.90 2.76 -6.68
C MET A 339 -9.48 3.57 -7.91
N ILE A 340 -8.27 4.13 -7.89
CA ILE A 340 -7.78 4.95 -9.01
C ILE A 340 -7.56 4.07 -10.25
N HIS A 341 -7.00 2.88 -10.10
CA HIS A 341 -6.84 1.95 -11.21
C HIS A 341 -8.19 1.66 -11.90
N ILE A 342 -9.21 1.31 -11.12
CA ILE A 342 -10.57 1.06 -11.63
C ILE A 342 -11.14 2.32 -12.30
N ALA A 343 -10.98 3.50 -11.67
CA ALA A 343 -11.47 4.76 -12.23
C ALA A 343 -10.79 5.12 -13.57
N VAL A 344 -9.49 4.82 -13.71
CA VAL A 344 -8.73 5.03 -14.95
C VAL A 344 -9.20 4.10 -16.06
N VAL A 345 -9.30 2.80 -15.80
CA VAL A 345 -9.67 1.83 -16.85
C VAL A 345 -11.14 1.99 -17.31
N THR A 346 -12.00 2.54 -16.43
CA THR A 346 -13.38 2.89 -16.75
C THR A 346 -13.55 4.32 -17.32
N ASN A 347 -12.44 5.03 -17.55
CA ASN A 347 -12.42 6.42 -18.04
C ASN A 347 -13.16 7.44 -17.15
N VAL A 348 -13.36 7.13 -15.87
CA VAL A 348 -13.88 8.09 -14.86
C VAL A 348 -12.78 9.08 -14.47
N ALA A 349 -11.51 8.66 -14.54
CA ALA A 349 -10.34 9.49 -14.28
C ALA A 349 -9.35 9.41 -15.46
N PRO A 350 -8.54 10.47 -15.70
CA PRO A 350 -7.52 10.45 -16.74
C PRO A 350 -6.51 9.33 -16.51
N ASN A 351 -5.92 8.80 -17.57
CA ASN A 351 -4.94 7.73 -17.49
C ASN A 351 -3.70 8.17 -16.66
N THR A 352 -3.47 7.50 -15.55
CA THR A 352 -2.36 7.80 -14.62
C THR A 352 -1.26 6.76 -14.60
N GLY A 353 -1.48 5.57 -15.17
CA GLY A 353 -0.49 4.48 -15.15
C GLY A 353 -0.28 3.90 -13.74
N ILE A 354 -1.31 3.85 -12.91
CA ILE A 354 -1.27 3.23 -11.57
C ILE A 354 -1.63 1.76 -11.71
N SER A 355 -0.73 0.90 -11.23
CA SER A 355 -0.92 -0.56 -11.25
C SER A 355 -1.95 -1.02 -10.21
N LEU A 356 -2.70 -2.08 -10.51
CA LEU A 356 -3.61 -2.73 -9.56
C LEU A 356 -2.80 -3.57 -8.56
N PRO A 357 -2.93 -3.32 -7.23
CA PRO A 357 -2.21 -4.08 -6.21
C PRO A 357 -2.41 -5.59 -6.35
N PHE A 358 -1.33 -6.38 -6.22
CA PHE A 358 -1.30 -7.84 -6.30
C PHE A 358 -1.65 -8.45 -7.68
N PHE A 359 -2.15 -7.68 -8.65
CA PHE A 359 -2.56 -8.15 -9.98
C PHE A 359 -1.55 -7.79 -11.06
N SER A 360 -1.19 -6.51 -11.15
CA SER A 360 -0.33 -6.01 -12.21
C SER A 360 1.08 -6.61 -12.16
N SER A 361 1.72 -6.73 -13.32
CA SER A 361 3.12 -7.11 -13.42
C SER A 361 4.00 -6.03 -12.77
N GLY A 362 4.59 -6.34 -11.62
CA GLY A 362 5.42 -5.41 -10.88
C GLY A 362 6.13 -6.12 -9.74
N GLY A 363 7.28 -6.73 -10.04
CA GLY A 363 7.96 -7.60 -9.09
C GLY A 363 8.28 -6.96 -7.74
N THR A 364 8.86 -5.77 -7.73
CA THR A 364 9.23 -5.06 -6.49
C THR A 364 8.00 -4.47 -5.78
N SER A 365 7.00 -4.02 -6.52
CA SER A 365 5.73 -3.53 -5.94
C SER A 365 5.01 -4.64 -5.18
N LEU A 366 4.89 -5.84 -5.77
CA LEU A 366 4.30 -7.01 -5.11
C LEU A 366 5.02 -7.36 -3.82
N LEU A 367 6.36 -7.35 -3.84
CA LEU A 367 7.17 -7.71 -2.69
C LEU A 367 6.98 -6.72 -1.53
N ILE A 368 6.99 -5.41 -1.82
CA ILE A 368 6.75 -4.36 -0.82
C ILE A 368 5.33 -4.47 -0.24
N LEU A 369 4.30 -4.65 -1.08
CA LEU A 369 2.93 -4.83 -0.62
C LEU A 369 2.78 -6.07 0.28
N LEU A 370 3.43 -7.19 -0.03
CA LEU A 370 3.41 -8.37 0.83
C LEU A 370 4.15 -8.13 2.16
N CYS A 371 5.25 -7.37 2.16
CA CYS A 371 5.91 -6.94 3.39
C CYS A 371 4.98 -6.05 4.25
N GLU A 372 4.27 -5.10 3.64
CA GLU A 372 3.28 -4.26 4.30
C GLU A 372 2.14 -5.10 4.91
N MET A 373 1.66 -6.12 4.19
CA MET A 373 0.68 -7.06 4.74
C MET A 373 1.25 -7.86 5.93
N GLY A 374 2.54 -8.17 5.92
CA GLY A 374 3.25 -8.74 7.07
C GLY A 374 3.21 -7.84 8.31
N ILE A 375 3.32 -6.52 8.11
CA ILE A 375 3.18 -5.53 9.19
C ILE A 375 1.74 -5.52 9.74
N ILE A 376 0.72 -5.55 8.88
CA ILE A 376 -0.69 -5.67 9.31
C ILE A 376 -0.92 -6.93 10.15
N LEU A 377 -0.32 -8.06 9.75
CA LEU A 377 -0.39 -9.29 10.53
C LEU A 377 0.34 -9.19 11.88
N SER A 378 1.44 -8.45 11.94
CA SER A 378 2.14 -8.14 13.20
C SER A 378 1.24 -7.32 14.15
N ILE A 379 0.58 -6.29 13.63
CA ILE A 379 -0.41 -5.48 14.39
C ILE A 379 -1.56 -6.38 14.87
N SER A 380 -2.07 -7.28 14.02
CA SER A 380 -3.11 -8.24 14.38
C SER A 380 -2.72 -9.13 15.55
N ARG A 381 -1.48 -9.64 15.56
CA ARG A 381 -0.97 -10.46 16.68
C ARG A 381 -0.98 -9.69 18.00
N ALA A 382 -0.49 -8.45 17.99
CA ALA A 382 -0.47 -7.61 19.19
C ALA A 382 -1.89 -7.30 19.69
N GLY A 383 -2.82 -6.95 18.81
CA GLY A 383 -4.23 -6.70 19.14
C GLY A 383 -4.92 -7.94 19.71
N ASN A 384 -4.73 -9.10 19.10
CA ASN A 384 -5.31 -10.36 19.57
C ASN A 384 -4.75 -10.78 20.94
N ALA A 385 -3.47 -10.54 21.23
CA ALA A 385 -2.89 -10.78 22.55
C ALA A 385 -3.54 -9.90 23.62
N GLN A 386 -3.71 -8.60 23.33
CA GLN A 386 -4.35 -7.66 24.24
C GLN A 386 -5.81 -8.03 24.51
N ASN A 387 -6.58 -8.39 23.49
CA ASN A 387 -7.97 -8.81 23.64
C ASN A 387 -8.10 -10.09 24.47
N ALA A 388 -7.20 -11.07 24.27
CA ALA A 388 -7.16 -12.28 25.07
C ALA A 388 -6.84 -11.99 26.57
N ALA A 389 -5.91 -11.05 26.82
CA ALA A 389 -5.57 -10.64 28.18
C ALA A 389 -6.73 -9.89 28.87
N ARG A 390 -7.44 -9.02 28.13
CA ARG A 390 -8.65 -8.32 28.64
C ARG A 390 -9.76 -9.32 28.98
N SER A 391 -10.03 -10.29 28.12
CA SER A 391 -11.04 -11.33 28.33
C SER A 391 -10.72 -12.16 29.58
N LYS A 392 -9.45 -12.59 29.76
CA LYS A 392 -9.04 -13.32 30.97
C LYS A 392 -9.29 -12.52 32.25
N ARG A 393 -8.89 -11.23 32.28
CA ARG A 393 -9.11 -10.36 33.44
C ARG A 393 -10.61 -10.21 33.75
N SER A 394 -11.44 -10.01 32.74
CA SER A 394 -12.89 -9.92 32.92
C SER A 394 -13.49 -11.20 33.50
N HIS A 395 -13.07 -12.37 33.00
CA HIS A 395 -13.52 -13.67 33.58
C HIS A 395 -13.05 -13.88 35.03
N GLU A 396 -11.80 -13.50 35.36
CA GLU A 396 -11.28 -13.58 36.71
C GLU A 396 -12.03 -12.65 37.66
N GLU A 397 -12.36 -11.42 37.23
CA GLU A 397 -13.17 -10.49 38.02
C GLU A 397 -14.59 -11.00 38.26
N LEU A 398 -15.22 -11.57 37.22
CA LEU A 398 -16.54 -12.20 37.35
C LEU A 398 -16.48 -13.38 38.32
N ALA A 399 -15.52 -14.25 38.22
CA ALA A 399 -15.33 -15.39 39.13
C ALA A 399 -15.09 -14.93 40.58
N ARG A 400 -14.34 -13.83 40.79
CA ARG A 400 -14.15 -13.23 42.12
C ARG A 400 -15.45 -12.64 42.69
N ARG A 401 -16.32 -12.06 41.84
CA ARG A 401 -17.61 -11.54 42.25
C ARG A 401 -18.60 -12.66 42.60
N MET A 402 -18.57 -13.77 41.89
CA MET A 402 -19.48 -14.91 42.11
C MET A 402 -19.05 -15.79 43.28
N ASN A 403 -17.81 -15.75 43.74
CA ASN A 403 -17.33 -16.54 44.87
C ASN A 403 -16.63 -15.68 45.96
N PRO A 404 -17.38 -14.91 46.79
CA PRO A 404 -16.82 -14.04 47.81
C PRO A 404 -16.05 -14.77 48.90
N GLN A 405 -16.36 -16.07 49.15
CA GLN A 405 -15.75 -16.86 50.23
C GLN A 405 -14.26 -17.21 50.01
N ARG A 406 -13.74 -17.12 48.79
CA ARG A 406 -12.28 -17.26 48.54
C ARG A 406 -11.44 -16.07 49.02
N ARG A 407 -12.07 -14.93 49.43
CA ARG A 407 -11.37 -13.78 50.00
C ARG A 407 -10.90 -14.01 51.43
N THR A 408 -11.66 -14.77 52.23
CA THR A 408 -11.38 -14.99 53.64
C THR A 408 -10.28 -16.02 53.88
N HIS A 409 -10.12 -17.03 53.02
CA HIS A 409 -9.09 -18.08 53.21
C HIS A 409 -7.64 -17.63 52.95
N LYS A 410 -7.43 -16.64 52.02
CA LYS A 410 -6.08 -16.12 51.76
C LYS A 410 -5.62 -15.10 52.83
N ALA A 411 -6.51 -14.43 53.50
CA ALA A 411 -6.18 -13.51 54.58
C ALA A 411 -5.86 -14.21 55.91
N LEU A 412 -6.33 -15.47 56.09
CA LEU A 412 -6.03 -16.28 57.27
C LEU A 412 -4.70 -17.06 57.24
N HIS A 413 -4.06 -17.16 56.09
CA HIS A 413 -2.77 -17.84 55.91
C HIS A 413 -1.59 -16.90 55.66
N SER A 414 -1.77 -15.57 55.78
CA SER A 414 -0.72 -14.55 55.63
C SER A 414 -0.37 -13.80 56.93
N ASN A 415 -0.78 -14.34 58.12
CA ASN A 415 -0.31 -13.90 59.43
C ASN A 415 0.55 -14.95 60.08
#